data_3f3d088941cdbae42860e951a9670d5d
#
_entry.id   3f3d088941cdbae42860e951a9670d5d
#
_cell.length_a   1.000
_cell.length_b   1.000
_cell.length_c   1.000
_cell.angle_alpha   90.00
_cell.angle_beta   90.00
_cell.angle_gamma   90.00
#
_symmetry.space_group_name_H-M   'P 1'
#
loop_
_entity.id
_entity.type
_entity.pdbx_description
1 polymer ?
#
loop_
_entity_poly.entity_id
_entity_poly.type
_entity_poly.pdbx_seq_one_letter_code
_entity_poly.pdbx_strand_id
1 'polypeptide(L)'
;RVMADHIRAISFAIADGQLPSNNKAGYVIRRILRRAVRYAYSFLNFKEPILSSLVPVLAKSFAGQFPELESQQDFIARVIHEEENSFLNTLETGIKKFDSYQDKSVDGIFFFELFDTFGFPIDLTQLMARERNMDVDMDGFNKAMQQQKTRSRADAEKDLSDWIQIKEDEPVDFVGYDAVECDCQILRYREVKTKG
;
A
#
# COMPACT_ATOMS: atom_id res chain seq x y z
N ARG A 1 11.81 -12.02 12.32
CA ARG A 1 12.17 -10.59 12.30
C ARG A 1 11.24 -9.76 11.43
N VAL A 2 11.18 -10.03 10.10
CA VAL A 2 10.35 -9.23 9.17
C VAL A 2 8.91 -9.08 9.65
N MET A 3 8.24 -10.16 10.04
CA MET A 3 6.86 -10.10 10.54
C MET A 3 6.74 -9.24 11.79
N ALA A 4 7.65 -9.37 12.76
CA ALA A 4 7.63 -8.60 14.00
C ALA A 4 7.83 -7.09 13.76
N ASP A 5 8.76 -6.73 12.86
CA ASP A 5 8.96 -5.33 12.50
C ASP A 5 7.77 -4.75 11.73
N HIS A 6 7.21 -5.54 10.81
CA HIS A 6 6.10 -5.08 9.99
C HIS A 6 4.80 -4.94 10.78
N ILE A 7 4.47 -5.91 11.67
CA ILE A 7 3.26 -5.80 12.50
C ILE A 7 3.35 -4.58 13.43
N ARG A 8 4.52 -4.28 13.97
CA ARG A 8 4.73 -3.09 14.77
C ARG A 8 4.46 -1.82 13.94
N ALA A 9 5.13 -1.65 12.81
CA ALA A 9 4.96 -0.48 11.96
C ALA A 9 3.50 -0.28 11.51
N ILE A 10 2.82 -1.36 11.12
CA ILE A 10 1.42 -1.32 10.67
C ILE A 10 0.48 -0.95 11.81
N SER A 11 0.66 -1.55 12.99
CA SER A 11 -0.22 -1.31 14.14
C SER A 11 -0.14 0.13 14.63
N PHE A 12 1.06 0.70 14.74
CA PHE A 12 1.22 2.12 15.08
C PHE A 12 0.62 3.04 14.01
N ALA A 13 0.85 2.77 12.73
CA ALA A 13 0.27 3.57 11.66
C ALA A 13 -1.27 3.55 11.67
N ILE A 14 -1.89 2.39 11.96
CA ILE A 14 -3.35 2.28 12.08
C ILE A 14 -3.84 3.01 13.34
N ALA A 15 -3.14 2.90 14.46
CA ALA A 15 -3.47 3.63 15.68
C ALA A 15 -3.46 5.16 15.46
N ASP A 16 -2.54 5.64 14.62
CA ASP A 16 -2.45 7.05 14.17
C ASP A 16 -3.48 7.42 13.08
N GLY A 17 -4.42 6.54 12.76
CA GLY A 17 -5.49 6.78 11.79
C GLY A 17 -5.10 6.56 10.32
N GLN A 18 -3.92 5.99 10.03
CA GLN A 18 -3.49 5.68 8.67
C GLN A 18 -3.92 4.27 8.29
N LEU A 19 -4.99 4.15 7.51
CA LEU A 19 -5.50 2.85 7.07
C LEU A 19 -4.85 2.37 5.77
N PRO A 20 -4.68 1.03 5.60
CA PRO A 20 -4.26 0.46 4.32
C PRO A 20 -5.19 0.91 3.19
N SER A 21 -4.62 1.39 2.10
CA SER A 21 -5.40 1.87 0.95
C SER A 21 -4.63 1.73 -0.37
N ASN A 22 -5.24 2.15 -1.48
CA ASN A 22 -4.60 2.16 -2.79
C ASN A 22 -3.77 3.43 -3.05
N ASN A 23 -3.82 4.42 -2.15
CA ASN A 23 -3.27 5.75 -2.39
C ASN A 23 -2.40 6.22 -1.21
N LYS A 24 -1.48 7.15 -1.51
CA LYS A 24 -0.70 7.92 -0.53
C LYS A 24 -0.05 7.03 0.56
N ALA A 25 -0.09 7.48 1.81
CA ALA A 25 0.48 6.75 2.96
C ALA A 25 -0.16 5.36 3.15
N GLY A 26 -1.46 5.22 2.96
CA GLY A 26 -2.16 3.95 3.08
C GLY A 26 -1.67 2.87 2.10
N TYR A 27 -1.20 3.28 0.91
CA TYR A 27 -0.57 2.35 -0.03
C TYR A 27 0.74 1.77 0.51
N VAL A 28 1.55 2.58 1.19
CA VAL A 28 2.79 2.12 1.80
C VAL A 28 2.49 1.11 2.91
N ILE A 29 1.52 1.40 3.78
CA ILE A 29 1.09 0.51 4.85
C ILE A 29 0.58 -0.81 4.29
N ARG A 30 -0.26 -0.77 3.25
CA ARG A 30 -0.75 -1.96 2.55
C ARG A 30 0.39 -2.81 1.99
N ARG A 31 1.41 -2.21 1.38
CA ARG A 31 2.59 -2.93 0.88
C ARG A 31 3.38 -3.62 1.99
N ILE A 32 3.58 -2.93 3.11
CA ILE A 32 4.28 -3.49 4.28
C ILE A 32 3.50 -4.70 4.81
N LEU A 33 2.17 -4.58 4.94
CA LEU A 33 1.30 -5.66 5.39
C LEU A 33 1.37 -6.86 4.44
N ARG A 34 1.15 -6.65 3.14
CA ARG A 34 1.21 -7.72 2.13
C ARG A 34 2.57 -8.42 2.08
N ARG A 35 3.65 -7.68 2.31
CA ARG A 35 4.98 -8.27 2.44
C ARG A 35 5.06 -9.21 3.63
N ALA A 36 4.50 -8.83 4.78
CA ALA A 36 4.48 -9.70 5.97
C ALA A 36 3.61 -10.95 5.74
N VAL A 37 2.41 -10.80 5.14
CA VAL A 37 1.54 -11.93 4.77
C VAL A 37 2.26 -12.90 3.83
N ARG A 38 2.97 -12.38 2.82
CA ARG A 38 3.77 -13.22 1.94
C ARG A 38 4.83 -14.01 2.69
N TYR A 39 5.55 -13.38 3.62
CA TYR A 39 6.56 -14.09 4.43
C TYR A 39 5.91 -15.21 5.25
N ALA A 40 4.77 -14.94 5.86
CA ALA A 40 4.00 -15.94 6.59
C ALA A 40 3.58 -17.12 5.68
N TYR A 41 3.05 -16.80 4.50
CA TYR A 41 2.59 -17.78 3.52
C TYR A 41 3.75 -18.62 2.94
N SER A 42 4.82 -17.98 2.47
CA SER A 42 5.88 -18.64 1.71
C SER A 42 6.90 -19.38 2.58
N PHE A 43 7.22 -18.84 3.76
CA PHE A 43 8.29 -19.36 4.60
C PHE A 43 7.81 -20.10 5.85
N LEU A 44 6.61 -19.76 6.35
CA LEU A 44 6.05 -20.37 7.55
C LEU A 44 4.82 -21.23 7.25
N ASN A 45 4.42 -21.32 5.98
CA ASN A 45 3.28 -22.11 5.50
C ASN A 45 1.93 -21.75 6.16
N PHE A 46 1.76 -20.51 6.63
CA PHE A 46 0.46 -20.02 7.08
C PHE A 46 -0.43 -19.71 5.89
N LYS A 47 -1.54 -20.44 5.76
CA LYS A 47 -2.53 -20.25 4.69
C LYS A 47 -3.74 -19.42 5.13
N GLU A 48 -3.81 -19.13 6.41
CA GLU A 48 -4.86 -18.35 7.06
C GLU A 48 -4.25 -17.07 7.68
N PRO A 49 -5.07 -16.06 7.97
CA PRO A 49 -4.60 -14.85 8.65
C PRO A 49 -3.93 -15.15 9.98
N ILE A 50 -2.73 -14.64 10.17
CA ILE A 50 -1.93 -14.82 11.41
C ILE A 50 -1.46 -13.50 12.00
N LEU A 51 -1.24 -12.46 11.20
CA LEU A 51 -0.68 -11.20 11.70
C LEU A 51 -1.62 -10.50 12.66
N SER A 52 -2.92 -10.55 12.39
CA SER A 52 -3.95 -9.97 13.27
C SER A 52 -3.89 -10.56 14.69
N SER A 53 -3.57 -11.85 14.84
CA SER A 53 -3.43 -12.50 16.15
C SER A 53 -2.20 -12.04 16.95
N LEU A 54 -1.24 -11.37 16.30
CA LEU A 54 -0.06 -10.82 16.95
C LEU A 54 -0.31 -9.44 17.56
N VAL A 55 -1.39 -8.76 17.20
CA VAL A 55 -1.72 -7.42 17.70
C VAL A 55 -1.87 -7.39 19.23
N PRO A 56 -2.57 -8.32 19.90
CA PRO A 56 -2.64 -8.35 21.35
C PRO A 56 -1.29 -8.53 22.03
N VAL A 57 -0.40 -9.34 21.42
CA VAL A 57 0.96 -9.54 21.94
C VAL A 57 1.75 -8.25 21.85
N LEU A 58 1.63 -7.54 20.73
CA LEU A 58 2.27 -6.25 20.52
C LEU A 58 1.76 -5.21 21.53
N ALA A 59 0.43 -5.04 21.65
CA ALA A 59 -0.18 -4.10 22.56
C ALA A 59 0.29 -4.33 24.00
N LYS A 60 0.32 -5.59 24.44
CA LYS A 60 0.84 -5.96 25.77
C LYS A 60 2.32 -5.62 25.94
N SER A 61 3.13 -5.78 24.88
CA SER A 61 4.57 -5.48 24.95
C SER A 61 4.86 -3.99 25.08
N PHE A 62 3.95 -3.14 24.65
CA PHE A 62 4.03 -1.68 24.73
C PHE A 62 3.09 -1.05 25.77
N ALA A 63 2.43 -1.87 26.59
CA ALA A 63 1.49 -1.40 27.61
C ALA A 63 2.14 -0.37 28.54
N GLY A 64 1.40 0.69 28.84
CA GLY A 64 1.84 1.79 29.69
C GLY A 64 2.71 2.85 29.01
N GLN A 65 3.31 2.54 27.85
CA GLN A 65 4.09 3.53 27.07
C GLN A 65 3.30 4.07 25.88
N PHE A 66 2.48 3.22 25.26
CA PHE A 66 1.67 3.54 24.10
C PHE A 66 0.22 3.05 24.31
N PRO A 67 -0.56 3.74 25.13
CA PRO A 67 -1.93 3.33 25.50
C PRO A 67 -2.87 3.28 24.29
N GLU A 68 -2.58 3.98 23.21
CA GLU A 68 -3.33 3.96 21.96
C GLU A 68 -3.33 2.58 21.30
N LEU A 69 -2.28 1.78 21.43
CA LEU A 69 -2.25 0.42 20.92
C LEU A 69 -3.18 -0.51 21.69
N GLU A 70 -3.29 -0.33 23.00
CA GLU A 70 -4.16 -1.11 23.86
C GLU A 70 -5.63 -0.71 23.64
N SER A 71 -5.92 0.58 23.64
CA SER A 71 -7.29 1.10 23.49
C SER A 71 -7.89 0.81 22.11
N GLN A 72 -7.08 0.71 21.06
CA GLN A 72 -7.51 0.45 19.68
C GLN A 72 -7.20 -0.98 19.22
N GLN A 73 -6.77 -1.87 20.11
CA GLN A 73 -6.30 -3.22 19.76
C GLN A 73 -7.26 -3.99 18.85
N ASP A 74 -8.54 -4.01 19.19
CA ASP A 74 -9.56 -4.75 18.43
C ASP A 74 -9.79 -4.14 17.04
N PHE A 75 -9.74 -2.81 16.94
CA PHE A 75 -9.84 -2.12 15.66
C PHE A 75 -8.64 -2.43 14.77
N ILE A 76 -7.43 -2.32 15.30
CA ILE A 76 -6.17 -2.62 14.59
C ILE A 76 -6.19 -4.07 14.10
N ALA A 77 -6.52 -5.02 14.98
CA ALA A 77 -6.59 -6.44 14.63
C ALA A 77 -7.60 -6.71 13.52
N ARG A 78 -8.77 -6.07 13.54
CA ARG A 78 -9.80 -6.21 12.50
C ARG A 78 -9.33 -5.69 11.16
N VAL A 79 -8.75 -4.48 11.11
CA VAL A 79 -8.23 -3.89 9.87
C VAL A 79 -7.15 -4.78 9.25
N ILE A 80 -6.24 -5.29 10.07
CA ILE A 80 -5.18 -6.21 9.61
C ILE A 80 -5.79 -7.50 9.10
N HIS A 81 -6.73 -8.10 9.83
CA HIS A 81 -7.39 -9.35 9.46
C HIS A 81 -8.11 -9.27 8.11
N GLU A 82 -8.87 -8.19 7.89
CA GLU A 82 -9.57 -7.97 6.63
C GLU A 82 -8.62 -7.85 5.44
N GLU A 83 -7.51 -7.12 5.60
CA GLU A 83 -6.51 -6.98 4.55
C GLU A 83 -5.73 -8.28 4.32
N GLU A 84 -5.44 -9.06 5.38
CA GLU A 84 -4.84 -10.40 5.27
C GLU A 84 -5.74 -11.34 4.46
N ASN A 85 -7.02 -11.45 4.83
CA ASN A 85 -7.99 -12.28 4.11
C ASN A 85 -8.11 -11.88 2.65
N SER A 86 -8.29 -10.59 2.39
CA SER A 86 -8.38 -10.07 1.03
C SER A 86 -7.15 -10.41 0.19
N PHE A 87 -5.96 -10.28 0.76
CA PHE A 87 -4.73 -10.56 0.04
C PHE A 87 -4.46 -12.07 -0.11
N LEU A 88 -4.74 -12.88 0.90
CA LEU A 88 -4.57 -14.33 0.80
C LEU A 88 -5.41 -14.93 -0.33
N ASN A 89 -6.66 -14.45 -0.51
CA ASN A 89 -7.53 -14.87 -1.61
C ASN A 89 -6.92 -14.53 -2.97
N THR A 90 -6.41 -13.30 -3.13
CA THR A 90 -5.76 -12.88 -4.38
C THR A 90 -4.40 -13.53 -4.57
N LEU A 91 -3.65 -13.75 -3.50
CA LEU A 91 -2.35 -14.41 -3.52
C LEU A 91 -2.46 -15.84 -4.04
N GLU A 92 -3.41 -16.62 -3.53
CA GLU A 92 -3.63 -17.98 -3.99
C GLU A 92 -4.01 -18.03 -5.49
N THR A 93 -4.94 -17.17 -5.91
CA THR A 93 -5.38 -17.08 -7.31
C THR A 93 -4.22 -16.65 -8.23
N GLY A 94 -3.45 -15.65 -7.82
CA GLY A 94 -2.30 -15.20 -8.58
C GLY A 94 -1.19 -16.24 -8.68
N ILE A 95 -0.95 -17.02 -7.61
CA ILE A 95 -0.03 -18.16 -7.65
C ILE A 95 -0.52 -19.21 -8.66
N LYS A 96 -1.79 -19.63 -8.59
CA LYS A 96 -2.38 -20.59 -9.54
C LYS A 96 -2.27 -20.09 -10.98
N LYS A 97 -2.52 -18.80 -11.20
CA LYS A 97 -2.37 -18.18 -12.52
C LYS A 97 -0.91 -18.17 -13.00
N PHE A 98 0.01 -17.84 -12.13
CA PHE A 98 1.44 -17.92 -12.44
C PHE A 98 1.88 -19.36 -12.71
N ASP A 99 1.33 -20.33 -11.96
CA ASP A 99 1.63 -21.76 -12.14
C ASP A 99 1.12 -22.30 -13.49
N SER A 100 0.07 -21.73 -14.04
CA SER A 100 -0.44 -22.08 -15.37
C SER A 100 0.29 -21.37 -16.52
N TYR A 101 1.19 -20.42 -16.23
CA TYR A 101 1.95 -19.69 -17.24
C TYR A 101 3.04 -20.58 -17.86
N GLN A 102 3.01 -20.73 -19.20
CA GLN A 102 3.81 -21.72 -19.92
C GLN A 102 5.04 -21.14 -20.64
N ASP A 103 5.10 -19.82 -20.79
CA ASP A 103 6.19 -19.18 -21.52
C ASP A 103 7.49 -19.18 -20.69
N LYS A 104 8.62 -19.10 -21.38
CA LYS A 104 9.95 -19.07 -20.75
C LYS A 104 10.30 -17.73 -20.11
N SER A 105 9.54 -16.70 -20.42
CA SER A 105 9.70 -15.35 -19.88
C SER A 105 8.35 -14.79 -19.46
N VAL A 106 8.30 -14.16 -18.29
CA VAL A 106 7.10 -13.44 -17.81
C VAL A 106 7.02 -12.15 -18.59
N ASP A 107 6.02 -12.01 -19.46
CA ASP A 107 5.82 -10.78 -20.22
C ASP A 107 5.35 -9.64 -19.29
N GLY A 108 5.61 -8.40 -19.73
CA GLY A 108 5.35 -7.23 -18.92
C GLY A 108 3.87 -6.97 -18.65
N ILE A 109 2.97 -7.38 -19.54
CA ILE A 109 1.51 -7.22 -19.36
C ILE A 109 1.01 -8.19 -18.29
N PHE A 110 1.42 -9.45 -18.37
CA PHE A 110 1.09 -10.46 -17.36
C PHE A 110 1.66 -10.09 -15.98
N PHE A 111 2.91 -9.59 -15.96
CA PHE A 111 3.51 -9.09 -14.73
C PHE A 111 2.72 -7.91 -14.13
N PHE A 112 2.30 -6.97 -14.98
CA PHE A 112 1.47 -5.85 -14.56
C PHE A 112 0.10 -6.32 -14.06
N GLU A 113 -0.52 -7.31 -14.68
CA GLU A 113 -1.78 -7.88 -14.23
C GLU A 113 -1.66 -8.50 -12.82
N LEU A 114 -0.59 -9.24 -12.55
CA LEU A 114 -0.32 -9.77 -11.20
C LEU A 114 -0.20 -8.66 -10.17
N PHE A 115 0.43 -7.56 -10.53
CA PHE A 115 0.61 -6.41 -9.65
C PHE A 115 -0.70 -5.63 -9.44
N ASP A 116 -1.39 -5.26 -10.52
CA ASP A 116 -2.54 -4.35 -10.49
C ASP A 116 -3.83 -5.06 -10.04
N THR A 117 -4.09 -6.26 -10.56
CA THR A 117 -5.32 -7.02 -10.31
C THR A 117 -5.22 -7.91 -9.07
N PHE A 118 -4.12 -8.64 -8.92
CA PHE A 118 -3.93 -9.58 -7.80
C PHE A 118 -3.15 -8.98 -6.64
N GLY A 119 -2.64 -7.77 -6.79
CA GLY A 119 -1.91 -7.06 -5.73
C GLY A 119 -0.58 -7.70 -5.35
N PHE A 120 0.04 -8.44 -6.28
CA PHE A 120 1.33 -9.04 -6.05
C PHE A 120 2.40 -7.95 -5.94
N PRO A 121 3.17 -7.91 -4.85
CA PRO A 121 4.37 -7.09 -4.82
C PRO A 121 5.32 -7.49 -5.95
N ILE A 122 5.99 -6.51 -6.56
CA ILE A 122 6.92 -6.72 -7.66
C ILE A 122 7.97 -7.79 -7.33
N ASP A 123 8.52 -7.72 -6.12
CA ASP A 123 9.54 -8.64 -5.61
C ASP A 123 9.04 -10.08 -5.46
N LEU A 124 7.73 -10.28 -5.24
CA LEU A 124 7.14 -11.62 -5.20
C LEU A 124 7.12 -12.26 -6.58
N THR A 125 6.61 -11.55 -7.58
CA THR A 125 6.58 -12.05 -8.96
C THR A 125 7.99 -12.35 -9.48
N GLN A 126 8.95 -11.47 -9.18
CA GLN A 126 10.35 -11.69 -9.53
C GLN A 126 10.96 -12.93 -8.85
N LEU A 127 10.61 -13.17 -7.59
CA LEU A 127 11.08 -14.36 -6.88
C LEU A 127 10.52 -15.64 -7.52
N MET A 128 9.22 -15.68 -7.78
CA MET A 128 8.55 -16.81 -8.40
C MET A 128 9.13 -17.11 -9.80
N ALA A 129 9.42 -16.06 -10.58
CA ALA A 129 10.06 -16.21 -11.88
C ALA A 129 11.48 -16.81 -11.76
N ARG A 130 12.28 -16.33 -10.81
CA ARG A 130 13.64 -16.87 -10.55
C ARG A 130 13.61 -18.35 -10.13
N GLU A 131 12.65 -18.73 -9.29
CA GLU A 131 12.50 -20.14 -8.85
C GLU A 131 12.20 -21.10 -10.02
N ARG A 132 11.65 -20.56 -11.11
CA ARG A 132 11.35 -21.31 -12.35
C ARG A 132 12.38 -21.09 -13.46
N ASN A 133 13.46 -20.36 -13.20
CA ASN A 133 14.45 -19.96 -14.20
C ASN A 133 13.80 -19.21 -15.39
N MET A 134 12.81 -18.36 -15.10
CA MET A 134 12.13 -17.49 -16.07
C MET A 134 12.69 -16.08 -15.98
N ASP A 135 12.88 -15.44 -17.12
CA ASP A 135 13.16 -14.01 -17.20
C ASP A 135 11.88 -13.20 -16.99
N VAL A 136 12.04 -11.92 -16.66
CA VAL A 136 10.93 -11.00 -16.42
C VAL A 136 11.10 -9.75 -17.27
N ASP A 137 10.10 -9.43 -18.10
CA ASP A 137 10.08 -8.20 -18.90
C ASP A 137 9.73 -6.97 -18.02
N MET A 138 10.75 -6.42 -17.38
CA MET A 138 10.61 -5.21 -16.56
C MET A 138 10.29 -3.96 -17.40
N ASP A 139 10.74 -3.90 -18.63
CA ASP A 139 10.48 -2.74 -19.52
C ASP A 139 9.01 -2.72 -19.94
N GLY A 140 8.44 -3.87 -20.31
CA GLY A 140 7.03 -4.01 -20.59
C GLY A 140 6.16 -3.69 -19.35
N PHE A 141 6.55 -4.18 -18.16
CA PHE A 141 5.89 -3.83 -16.89
C PHE A 141 5.89 -2.32 -16.65
N ASN A 142 7.03 -1.65 -16.79
CA ASN A 142 7.14 -0.21 -16.57
C ASN A 142 6.30 0.60 -17.57
N LYS A 143 6.21 0.16 -18.83
CA LYS A 143 5.33 0.76 -19.84
C LYS A 143 3.86 0.62 -19.46
N ALA A 144 3.41 -0.56 -19.06
CA ALA A 144 2.04 -0.80 -18.61
C ALA A 144 1.69 0.05 -17.37
N MET A 145 2.59 0.13 -16.40
CA MET A 145 2.45 0.98 -15.22
C MET A 145 2.32 2.46 -15.59
N GLN A 146 3.12 2.95 -16.54
CA GLN A 146 3.05 4.33 -16.98
C GLN A 146 1.74 4.64 -17.71
N GLN A 147 1.27 3.71 -18.53
CA GLN A 147 -0.03 3.85 -19.21
C GLN A 147 -1.19 3.93 -18.22
N GLN A 148 -1.18 3.10 -17.18
CA GLN A 148 -2.18 3.13 -16.12
C GLN A 148 -2.16 4.46 -15.35
N LYS A 149 -0.96 4.96 -14.99
CA LYS A 149 -0.81 6.28 -14.33
C LYS A 149 -1.33 7.42 -15.19
N THR A 150 -1.09 7.38 -16.49
CA THR A 150 -1.57 8.41 -17.44
C THR A 150 -3.09 8.40 -17.52
N ARG A 151 -3.72 7.21 -17.62
CA ARG A 151 -5.18 7.07 -17.60
C ARG A 151 -5.79 7.59 -16.32
N SER A 152 -5.26 7.19 -15.16
CA SER A 152 -5.75 7.64 -13.86
C SER A 152 -5.62 9.16 -13.66
N ARG A 153 -4.56 9.79 -14.19
CA ARG A 153 -4.39 11.26 -14.16
C ARG A 153 -5.40 11.96 -15.07
N ALA A 154 -5.60 11.46 -16.28
CA ALA A 154 -6.58 12.02 -17.22
C ALA A 154 -8.01 11.93 -16.66
N ASP A 155 -8.34 10.87 -15.92
CA ASP A 155 -9.62 10.73 -15.25
C ASP A 155 -9.77 11.67 -14.03
N ALA A 156 -8.67 11.92 -13.31
CA ALA A 156 -8.65 12.83 -12.17
C ALA A 156 -8.73 14.32 -12.59
N GLU A 157 -8.13 14.69 -13.73
CA GLU A 157 -8.18 16.08 -14.25
C GLU A 157 -9.58 16.53 -14.66
N LYS A 158 -10.48 15.61 -14.98
CA LYS A 158 -11.85 15.93 -15.42
C LYS A 158 -12.76 16.50 -14.34
N ASP A 159 -12.39 16.40 -13.07
CA ASP A 159 -13.23 16.81 -11.93
C ASP A 159 -12.69 18.05 -11.17
N LEU A 160 -11.67 18.71 -11.69
CA LEU A 160 -11.08 19.89 -11.06
C LEU A 160 -11.54 21.17 -11.75
N SER A 161 -12.09 22.14 -10.98
CA SER A 161 -12.31 23.49 -11.48
C SER A 161 -10.99 24.26 -11.68
N ASP A 162 -11.03 25.32 -12.48
CA ASP A 162 -9.91 26.24 -12.58
C ASP A 162 -9.60 26.91 -11.24
N TRP A 163 -8.35 27.36 -11.10
CA TRP A 163 -7.94 28.09 -9.92
C TRP A 163 -8.62 29.46 -9.85
N ILE A 164 -9.21 29.78 -8.70
CA ILE A 164 -9.72 31.11 -8.40
C ILE A 164 -8.61 31.86 -7.65
N GLN A 165 -8.06 32.87 -8.31
CA GLN A 165 -7.00 33.70 -7.76
C GLN A 165 -7.59 34.71 -6.80
N ILE A 166 -7.05 34.80 -5.58
CA ILE A 166 -7.43 35.80 -4.56
C ILE A 166 -6.41 36.94 -4.51
N LYS A 167 -5.12 36.57 -4.64
CA LYS A 167 -3.98 37.48 -4.65
C LYS A 167 -3.01 37.09 -5.76
N GLU A 168 -2.13 38.03 -6.11
CA GLU A 168 -1.02 37.72 -7.04
C GLU A 168 -0.15 36.59 -6.50
N ASP A 169 0.42 35.82 -7.41
CA ASP A 169 1.31 34.71 -7.03
C ASP A 169 2.60 35.26 -6.42
N GLU A 170 2.82 34.95 -5.16
CA GLU A 170 4.05 35.27 -4.43
C GLU A 170 4.84 33.96 -4.20
N PRO A 171 6.17 34.04 -4.07
CA PRO A 171 6.97 32.88 -3.68
C PRO A 171 6.49 32.31 -2.35
N VAL A 172 6.36 30.97 -2.28
CA VAL A 172 5.96 30.28 -1.07
C VAL A 172 7.19 29.69 -0.42
N ASP A 173 7.51 30.11 0.80
CA ASP A 173 8.57 29.56 1.60
C ASP A 173 8.06 28.42 2.48
N PHE A 174 8.77 27.30 2.47
CA PHE A 174 8.46 26.19 3.35
C PHE A 174 9.21 26.33 4.68
N VAL A 175 8.44 26.57 5.75
CA VAL A 175 9.00 26.79 7.11
C VAL A 175 8.85 25.56 8.03
N GLY A 176 8.29 24.45 7.55
CA GLY A 176 7.92 23.30 8.37
C GLY A 176 9.09 22.51 8.99
N TYR A 177 10.35 22.84 8.65
CA TYR A 177 11.52 22.30 9.37
C TYR A 177 11.91 23.11 10.60
N ASP A 178 11.52 24.39 10.65
CA ASP A 178 11.95 25.33 11.68
C ASP A 178 10.81 25.73 12.63
N ALA A 179 9.56 25.65 12.16
CA ALA A 179 8.37 26.04 12.91
C ALA A 179 7.21 25.05 12.71
N VAL A 180 6.45 24.80 13.79
CA VAL A 180 5.24 23.98 13.77
C VAL A 180 3.97 24.79 13.51
N GLU A 181 4.05 26.11 13.63
CA GLU A 181 2.98 27.08 13.37
C GLU A 181 3.53 28.25 12.60
N CYS A 182 2.77 28.79 11.64
CA CYS A 182 3.09 30.02 10.94
C CYS A 182 1.82 30.73 10.48
N ASP A 183 1.89 32.04 10.41
CA ASP A 183 0.86 32.86 9.75
C ASP A 183 0.96 32.69 8.24
N CYS A 184 -0.16 32.37 7.57
CA CYS A 184 -0.20 32.23 6.12
C CYS A 184 -1.39 32.96 5.50
N GLN A 185 -1.29 33.23 4.20
CA GLN A 185 -2.37 33.84 3.41
C GLN A 185 -2.73 32.92 2.26
N ILE A 186 -4.03 32.79 1.98
CA ILE A 186 -4.52 32.01 0.84
C ILE A 186 -4.35 32.86 -0.42
N LEU A 187 -3.53 32.42 -1.36
CA LEU A 187 -3.31 33.09 -2.63
C LEU A 187 -4.33 32.69 -3.68
N ARG A 188 -4.69 31.40 -3.71
CA ARG A 188 -5.66 30.84 -4.66
C ARG A 188 -6.33 29.60 -4.09
N TYR A 189 -7.54 29.32 -4.56
CA TYR A 189 -8.24 28.08 -4.25
C TYR A 189 -8.94 27.50 -5.48
N ARG A 190 -9.37 26.25 -5.42
CA ARG A 190 -10.21 25.63 -6.45
C ARG A 190 -11.25 24.73 -5.81
N GLU A 191 -12.37 24.56 -6.48
CA GLU A 191 -13.37 23.59 -6.08
C GLU A 191 -12.99 22.20 -6.61
N VAL A 192 -13.14 21.19 -5.77
CA VAL A 192 -12.94 19.80 -6.13
C VAL A 192 -14.27 19.07 -5.94
N LYS A 193 -14.87 18.61 -7.04
CA LYS A 193 -16.07 17.77 -6.96
C LYS A 193 -15.62 16.34 -6.62
N THR A 194 -15.87 15.94 -5.39
CA THR A 194 -15.68 14.55 -4.95
C THR A 194 -16.96 13.78 -5.32
N LYS A 195 -16.82 12.71 -6.11
CA LYS A 195 -17.92 11.74 -6.27
C LYS A 195 -18.08 11.05 -4.92
N GLY A 196 -19.23 11.28 -4.27
CA GLY A 196 -19.66 10.58 -3.06
C GLY A 196 -19.98 9.12 -3.34
#